data_92c24309f98b688475b66b8d3eb26c38
#
_entry.id   92c24309f98b688475b66b8d3eb26c38
#
_cell.length_a   1.000
_cell.length_b   1.000
_cell.length_c   1.000
_cell.angle_alpha   90.00
_cell.angle_beta   90.00
_cell.angle_gamma   90.00
#
_symmetry.space_group_name_H-M   'P 1'
#
loop_
_entity.id
_entity.type
_entity.pdbx_description
1 polymer ?
#
loop_
_entity_poly.entity_id
_entity_poly.type
_entity_poly.pdbx_seq_one_letter_code
_entity_poly.pdbx_strand_id
1 'polypeptide(L)'
;LPAVETLGCATVICSDKTGTLTRNEMTVRAVYVRSGLYKVSGTGYEPAGRFSRDGREIDPAGQPDLLQALRAAVLCNDAELVLKDGAYKVLGDPTEGALISAAAKAGLSKADLLARYPLVEEIPFDSERKRMTIVRRDGESGRQIAFVKGAPDILLGLCAGILDGGAARPLTEEDLSGIAEVNGRLSDQALRVLGVAVREFDAEPPDFDSSTIEAGLTFIGLVAIVVSIMAAALVL
;
A
#
# COMPACT_ATOMS: atom_id res chain seq x y z
N LEU A 1 1.47 45.37 -10.41
CA LEU A 1 0.93 46.13 -9.25
C LEU A 1 -0.59 45.93 -9.07
N PRO A 2 -1.52 45.96 -10.07
CA PRO A 2 -2.96 45.79 -9.85
C PRO A 2 -3.32 44.43 -9.19
N ALA A 3 -2.62 43.33 -9.52
CA ALA A 3 -2.89 42.02 -8.94
C ALA A 3 -2.57 41.92 -7.46
N VAL A 4 -1.58 42.68 -6.96
CA VAL A 4 -1.21 42.73 -5.55
C VAL A 4 -2.21 43.52 -4.73
N GLU A 5 -2.73 44.62 -5.28
CA GLU A 5 -3.80 45.41 -4.66
C GLU A 5 -5.10 44.61 -4.53
N THR A 6 -5.48 43.89 -5.57
CA THR A 6 -6.66 43.03 -5.56
C THR A 6 -6.52 41.92 -4.50
N LEU A 7 -5.33 41.33 -4.35
CA LEU A 7 -5.06 40.32 -3.33
C LEU A 7 -5.17 40.88 -1.89
N GLY A 8 -4.72 42.15 -1.70
CA GLY A 8 -4.82 42.84 -0.41
C GLY A 8 -6.26 43.18 0.01
N CYS A 9 -7.21 43.18 -0.91
CA CYS A 9 -8.63 43.43 -0.65
C CYS A 9 -9.45 42.12 -0.45
N ALA A 10 -8.81 40.93 -0.59
CA ALA A 10 -9.51 39.68 -0.45
C ALA A 10 -9.89 39.45 1.03
N THR A 11 -11.18 39.27 1.28
CA THR A 11 -11.73 38.95 2.62
C THR A 11 -11.88 37.46 2.84
N VAL A 12 -11.82 36.64 1.77
CA VAL A 12 -11.90 35.18 1.81
C VAL A 12 -10.90 34.61 0.81
N ILE A 13 -10.08 33.66 1.29
CA ILE A 13 -9.15 32.90 0.46
C ILE A 13 -9.65 31.46 0.40
N CYS A 14 -10.08 31.02 -0.76
CA CYS A 14 -10.39 29.61 -1.03
C CYS A 14 -9.15 28.96 -1.62
N SER A 15 -8.56 28.01 -0.89
CA SER A 15 -7.40 27.24 -1.36
C SER A 15 -7.78 25.78 -1.56
N ASP A 16 -7.40 25.20 -2.68
CA ASP A 16 -7.47 23.75 -2.83
C ASP A 16 -6.47 23.10 -1.87
N LYS A 17 -6.92 22.02 -1.21
CA LYS A 17 -6.08 21.25 -0.29
C LYS A 17 -4.96 20.54 -1.04
N THR A 18 -5.30 19.92 -2.18
CA THR A 18 -4.41 18.99 -2.89
C THR A 18 -3.48 19.73 -3.85
N GLY A 19 -2.16 19.56 -3.65
CA GLY A 19 -1.14 20.22 -4.48
C GLY A 19 -0.89 21.71 -4.17
N THR A 20 -1.70 22.33 -3.29
CA THR A 20 -1.50 23.71 -2.83
C THR A 20 -1.09 23.74 -1.37
N LEU A 21 -1.87 23.08 -0.49
CA LEU A 21 -1.57 22.96 0.94
C LEU A 21 -0.83 21.66 1.26
N THR A 22 -0.79 20.70 0.33
CA THR A 22 -0.09 19.43 0.45
C THR A 22 0.95 19.30 -0.67
N ARG A 23 2.04 18.57 -0.42
CA ARG A 23 3.01 18.20 -1.45
C ARG A 23 2.48 17.12 -2.40
N ASN A 24 1.25 16.67 -2.20
CA ASN A 24 0.68 15.49 -2.87
C ASN A 24 1.58 14.24 -2.73
N GLU A 25 2.41 14.20 -1.68
CA GLU A 25 3.24 13.07 -1.33
C GLU A 25 2.47 12.19 -0.34
N MET A 26 2.48 10.91 -0.57
CA MET A 26 1.92 9.93 0.34
C MET A 26 3.03 9.16 1.03
N THR A 27 2.83 8.78 2.28
CA THR A 27 3.83 8.05 3.05
C THR A 27 3.15 6.94 3.85
N VAL A 28 3.65 5.71 3.74
CA VAL A 28 3.22 4.62 4.61
C VAL A 28 3.67 4.91 6.04
N ARG A 29 2.73 4.84 6.98
CA ARG A 29 2.95 5.06 8.42
C ARG A 29 2.89 3.80 9.24
N ALA A 30 2.10 2.83 8.79
CA ALA A 30 2.01 1.55 9.47
C ALA A 30 1.68 0.42 8.49
N VAL A 31 2.11 -0.78 8.84
CA VAL A 31 1.73 -2.04 8.19
C VAL A 31 1.24 -2.98 9.30
N TYR A 32 0.02 -3.48 9.14
CA TYR A 32 -0.53 -4.51 10.01
C TYR A 32 -0.50 -5.86 9.31
N VAL A 33 0.02 -6.85 9.97
CA VAL A 33 -0.09 -8.26 9.60
C VAL A 33 -0.51 -9.06 10.83
N ARG A 34 -0.85 -10.34 10.70
CA ARG A 34 -1.37 -11.12 11.81
C ARG A 34 -0.46 -11.11 13.06
N SER A 35 0.84 -11.05 12.88
CA SER A 35 1.81 -10.96 13.98
C SER A 35 1.83 -9.60 14.69
N GLY A 36 1.22 -8.54 14.16
CA GLY A 36 1.09 -7.23 14.82
C GLY A 36 1.15 -6.01 13.90
N LEU A 37 1.15 -4.83 14.53
CA LEU A 37 1.24 -3.53 13.87
C LEU A 37 2.68 -3.01 13.88
N TYR A 38 3.22 -2.76 12.70
CA TYR A 38 4.55 -2.20 12.50
C TYR A 38 4.42 -0.74 12.07
N LYS A 39 5.06 0.18 12.81
CA LYS A 39 5.15 1.59 12.44
C LYS A 39 6.32 1.79 11.48
N VAL A 40 6.14 2.69 10.51
CA VAL A 40 7.15 3.03 9.50
C VAL A 40 7.50 4.50 9.63
N SER A 41 8.78 4.81 9.81
CA SER A 41 9.30 6.18 9.87
C SER A 41 9.75 6.70 8.50
N GLY A 42 10.17 7.96 8.45
CA GLY A 42 10.56 8.66 7.22
C GLY A 42 9.40 9.48 6.63
N THR A 43 9.69 10.27 5.60
CA THR A 43 8.74 11.19 4.96
C THR A 43 8.88 11.11 3.45
N GLY A 44 7.79 11.41 2.74
CA GLY A 44 7.78 11.42 1.29
C GLY A 44 8.14 10.05 0.70
N TYR A 45 8.81 10.10 -0.44
CA TYR A 45 9.16 8.90 -1.21
C TYR A 45 10.61 8.42 -0.99
N GLU A 46 11.35 9.07 -0.11
CA GLU A 46 12.72 8.65 0.19
C GLU A 46 12.74 7.23 0.77
N PRO A 47 13.58 6.32 0.21
CA PRO A 47 13.69 4.94 0.68
C PRO A 47 14.54 4.83 1.95
N ALA A 48 14.46 5.84 2.82
CA ALA A 48 15.14 5.90 4.10
C ALA A 48 14.12 5.95 5.25
N GLY A 49 14.29 5.08 6.22
CA GLY A 49 13.39 4.98 7.36
C GLY A 49 13.61 3.71 8.14
N ARG A 50 12.84 3.54 9.22
CA ARG A 50 12.97 2.42 10.14
C ARG A 50 11.61 1.80 10.41
N PHE A 51 11.61 0.55 10.74
CA PHE A 51 10.44 -0.16 11.23
C PHE A 51 10.53 -0.33 12.74
N SER A 52 9.38 -0.19 13.40
CA SER A 52 9.29 -0.43 14.85
C SER A 52 7.99 -1.14 15.21
N ARG A 53 8.04 -1.96 16.25
CA ARG A 53 6.91 -2.64 16.86
C ARG A 53 6.95 -2.44 18.37
N ASP A 54 5.82 -2.08 18.99
CA ASP A 54 5.71 -1.84 20.44
C ASP A 54 6.79 -0.89 20.98
N GLY A 55 7.10 0.17 20.20
CA GLY A 55 8.09 1.19 20.55
C GLY A 55 9.56 0.76 20.37
N ARG A 56 9.83 -0.46 19.93
CA ARG A 56 11.17 -0.96 19.67
C ARG A 56 11.47 -1.01 18.18
N GLU A 57 12.65 -0.58 17.78
CA GLU A 57 13.11 -0.75 16.41
C GLU A 57 13.31 -2.23 16.09
N ILE A 58 12.89 -2.63 14.89
CA ILE A 58 13.02 -4.01 14.42
C ILE A 58 13.71 -4.04 13.06
N ASP A 59 14.39 -5.15 12.77
CA ASP A 59 14.86 -5.45 11.43
C ASP A 59 13.73 -6.12 10.64
N PRO A 60 13.26 -5.52 9.52
CA PRO A 60 12.24 -6.11 8.67
C PRO A 60 12.64 -7.48 8.11
N ALA A 61 13.93 -7.75 7.91
CA ALA A 61 14.42 -9.03 7.38
C ALA A 61 14.04 -10.21 8.28
N GLY A 62 13.91 -9.98 9.59
CA GLY A 62 13.44 -10.96 10.55
C GLY A 62 11.91 -11.09 10.66
N GLN A 63 11.14 -10.44 9.80
CA GLN A 63 9.67 -10.38 9.88
C GLN A 63 9.03 -10.87 8.56
N PRO A 64 8.90 -12.19 8.36
CA PRO A 64 8.47 -12.76 7.07
C PRO A 64 7.09 -12.27 6.61
N ASP A 65 6.11 -12.17 7.51
CA ASP A 65 4.76 -11.71 7.15
C ASP A 65 4.75 -10.23 6.74
N LEU A 66 5.54 -9.38 7.42
CA LEU A 66 5.73 -7.99 7.05
C LEU A 66 6.34 -7.86 5.65
N LEU A 67 7.39 -8.63 5.35
CA LEU A 67 8.01 -8.64 4.03
C LEU A 67 7.04 -9.14 2.96
N GLN A 68 6.20 -10.14 3.26
CA GLN A 68 5.17 -10.61 2.34
C GLN A 68 4.13 -9.53 2.03
N ALA A 69 3.68 -8.78 3.04
CA ALA A 69 2.73 -7.69 2.83
C ALA A 69 3.33 -6.58 1.94
N LEU A 70 4.57 -6.17 2.21
CA LEU A 70 5.27 -5.17 1.41
C LEU A 70 5.56 -5.66 -0.02
N ARG A 71 5.96 -6.93 -0.17
CA ARG A 71 6.18 -7.56 -1.47
C ARG A 71 4.89 -7.58 -2.30
N ALA A 72 3.79 -8.05 -1.70
CA ALA A 72 2.51 -8.11 -2.39
C ALA A 72 2.01 -6.71 -2.80
N ALA A 73 2.20 -5.69 -1.95
CA ALA A 73 1.87 -4.31 -2.26
C ALA A 73 2.68 -3.73 -3.43
N VAL A 74 3.95 -4.15 -3.59
CA VAL A 74 4.81 -3.75 -4.72
C VAL A 74 4.47 -4.54 -5.99
N LEU A 75 4.14 -5.82 -5.88
CA LEU A 75 3.82 -6.66 -7.04
C LEU A 75 2.44 -6.37 -7.63
N CYS A 76 1.54 -5.75 -6.84
CA CYS A 76 0.29 -5.17 -7.32
C CYS A 76 0.44 -3.64 -7.46
N ASN A 77 1.27 -3.17 -8.41
CA ASN A 77 1.65 -1.75 -8.44
C ASN A 77 2.31 -1.37 -9.77
N ASP A 78 1.84 -0.28 -10.41
CA ASP A 78 2.33 0.20 -11.70
C ASP A 78 3.23 1.43 -11.59
N ALA A 79 3.22 2.14 -10.44
CA ALA A 79 4.03 3.33 -10.27
C ALA A 79 5.53 3.01 -10.27
N GLU A 80 6.34 4.00 -10.61
CA GLU A 80 7.79 3.95 -10.53
C GLU A 80 8.34 5.00 -9.58
N LEU A 81 9.40 4.64 -8.87
CA LEU A 81 10.15 5.55 -8.02
C LEU A 81 11.43 5.95 -8.75
N VAL A 82 11.55 7.23 -9.07
CA VAL A 82 12.69 7.77 -9.83
C VAL A 82 13.43 8.83 -9.02
N LEU A 83 14.76 8.83 -9.11
CA LEU A 83 15.58 9.89 -8.54
C LEU A 83 15.74 11.01 -9.59
N LYS A 84 15.18 12.20 -9.30
CA LYS A 84 15.26 13.35 -10.18
C LYS A 84 15.62 14.60 -9.37
N ASP A 85 16.64 15.34 -9.80
CA ASP A 85 17.12 16.57 -9.15
C ASP A 85 17.49 16.35 -7.67
N GLY A 86 18.03 15.18 -7.33
CA GLY A 86 18.41 14.82 -5.95
C GLY A 86 17.24 14.45 -5.02
N ALA A 87 16.01 14.36 -5.54
CA ALA A 87 14.83 13.96 -4.79
C ALA A 87 14.12 12.77 -5.44
N TYR A 88 13.54 11.89 -4.63
CA TYR A 88 12.71 10.80 -5.13
C TYR A 88 11.34 11.33 -5.54
N LYS A 89 10.93 11.00 -6.75
CA LYS A 89 9.61 11.34 -7.33
C LYS A 89 8.92 10.07 -7.79
N VAL A 90 7.59 10.12 -7.81
CA VAL A 90 6.74 9.02 -8.30
C VAL A 90 6.26 9.34 -9.69
N LEU A 91 6.40 8.38 -10.59
CA LEU A 91 5.68 8.34 -11.87
C LEU A 91 4.52 7.36 -11.69
N GLY A 92 3.28 7.85 -11.77
CA GLY A 92 2.06 7.09 -11.51
C GLY A 92 1.31 7.57 -10.27
N ASP A 93 0.52 6.69 -9.66
CA ASP A 93 -0.32 7.03 -8.50
C ASP A 93 0.53 7.28 -7.24
N PRO A 94 0.29 8.38 -6.50
CA PRO A 94 1.03 8.70 -5.27
C PRO A 94 0.90 7.65 -4.18
N THR A 95 -0.24 6.98 -4.08
CA THR A 95 -0.47 5.90 -3.11
C THR A 95 0.45 4.71 -3.41
N GLU A 96 0.58 4.37 -4.68
CA GLU A 96 1.45 3.30 -5.16
C GLU A 96 2.92 3.62 -4.92
N GLY A 97 3.32 4.87 -5.15
CA GLY A 97 4.68 5.34 -4.84
C GLY A 97 5.03 5.19 -3.36
N ALA A 98 4.08 5.45 -2.47
CA ALA A 98 4.29 5.25 -1.03
C ALA A 98 4.54 3.78 -0.67
N LEU A 99 3.86 2.84 -1.34
CA LEU A 99 4.06 1.40 -1.15
C LEU A 99 5.47 0.98 -1.58
N ILE A 100 5.94 1.46 -2.75
CA ILE A 100 7.30 1.17 -3.23
C ILE A 100 8.35 1.73 -2.27
N SER A 101 8.19 2.98 -1.81
CA SER A 101 9.08 3.60 -0.83
C SER A 101 9.15 2.79 0.47
N ALA A 102 8.01 2.34 0.99
CA ALA A 102 7.97 1.52 2.21
C ALA A 102 8.68 0.17 2.04
N ALA A 103 8.48 -0.49 0.90
CA ALA A 103 9.16 -1.74 0.58
C ALA A 103 10.68 -1.54 0.44
N ALA A 104 11.12 -0.46 -0.21
CA ALA A 104 12.53 -0.11 -0.32
C ALA A 104 13.18 0.15 1.04
N LYS A 105 12.47 0.77 2.01
CA LYS A 105 12.91 0.89 3.41
C LYS A 105 13.11 -0.46 4.11
N ALA A 106 12.40 -1.50 3.66
CA ALA A 106 12.57 -2.88 4.14
C ALA A 106 13.61 -3.69 3.33
N GLY A 107 14.35 -3.04 2.43
CA GLY A 107 15.36 -3.71 1.59
C GLY A 107 14.80 -4.43 0.37
N LEU A 108 13.52 -4.23 0.02
CA LEU A 108 12.91 -4.84 -1.17
C LEU A 108 13.08 -3.93 -2.39
N SER A 109 13.71 -4.46 -3.42
CA SER A 109 13.87 -3.79 -4.72
C SER A 109 12.69 -4.15 -5.64
N LYS A 110 11.98 -3.15 -6.16
CA LYS A 110 10.90 -3.39 -7.14
C LYS A 110 11.46 -4.05 -8.40
N ALA A 111 12.64 -3.63 -8.89
CA ALA A 111 13.26 -4.19 -10.08
C ALA A 111 13.54 -5.69 -9.92
N ASP A 112 14.10 -6.11 -8.78
CA ASP A 112 14.40 -7.52 -8.51
C ASP A 112 13.12 -8.34 -8.36
N LEU A 113 12.09 -7.77 -7.71
CA LEU A 113 10.79 -8.40 -7.59
C LEU A 113 10.13 -8.59 -8.96
N LEU A 114 10.16 -7.59 -9.85
CA LEU A 114 9.58 -7.71 -11.18
C LEU A 114 10.37 -8.69 -12.08
N ALA A 115 11.68 -8.78 -11.91
CA ALA A 115 12.50 -9.77 -12.61
C ALA A 115 12.14 -11.21 -12.19
N ARG A 116 11.89 -11.41 -10.89
CA ARG A 116 11.46 -12.72 -10.35
C ARG A 116 9.99 -13.05 -10.67
N TYR A 117 9.11 -12.04 -10.65
CA TYR A 117 7.67 -12.20 -10.85
C TYR A 117 7.20 -11.48 -12.12
N PRO A 118 7.50 -12.00 -13.33
CA PRO A 118 7.03 -11.40 -14.57
C PRO A 118 5.52 -11.30 -14.62
N LEU A 119 5.04 -10.24 -15.27
CA LEU A 119 3.62 -9.95 -15.47
C LEU A 119 2.96 -11.04 -16.33
N VAL A 120 1.78 -11.45 -15.95
CA VAL A 120 0.89 -12.33 -16.72
C VAL A 120 -0.34 -11.53 -17.18
N GLU A 121 -1.06 -10.93 -16.24
CA GLU A 121 -2.30 -10.20 -16.52
C GLU A 121 -2.52 -9.10 -15.49
N GLU A 122 -3.26 -8.08 -15.86
CA GLU A 122 -3.66 -6.98 -14.98
C GLU A 122 -5.17 -6.75 -15.08
N ILE A 123 -5.81 -6.66 -13.92
CA ILE A 123 -7.17 -6.18 -13.76
C ILE A 123 -7.07 -4.82 -13.07
N PRO A 124 -7.16 -3.70 -13.83
CA PRO A 124 -6.91 -2.37 -13.31
C PRO A 124 -7.83 -1.98 -12.16
N PHE A 125 -7.44 -0.95 -11.41
CA PHE A 125 -8.30 -0.39 -10.36
C PHE A 125 -9.62 0.09 -10.97
N ASP A 126 -10.69 -0.31 -10.33
CA ASP A 126 -12.04 0.12 -10.64
C ASP A 126 -12.73 0.67 -9.39
N SER A 127 -13.41 1.81 -9.52
CA SER A 127 -14.02 2.52 -8.39
C SER A 127 -15.27 1.84 -7.82
N GLU A 128 -15.94 0.99 -8.58
CA GLU A 128 -17.07 0.18 -8.12
C GLU A 128 -16.55 -1.06 -7.39
N ARG A 129 -15.54 -1.73 -7.96
CA ARG A 129 -14.86 -2.87 -7.34
C ARG A 129 -13.96 -2.45 -6.17
N LYS A 130 -13.46 -1.20 -6.14
CA LYS A 130 -12.55 -0.63 -5.13
C LYS A 130 -11.26 -1.45 -4.89
N ARG A 131 -10.78 -2.13 -5.92
CA ARG A 131 -9.58 -2.95 -5.88
C ARG A 131 -8.90 -3.07 -7.24
N MET A 132 -7.64 -3.46 -7.22
CA MET A 132 -6.79 -3.75 -8.37
C MET A 132 -6.15 -5.12 -8.16
N THR A 133 -5.92 -5.85 -9.24
CA THR A 133 -5.30 -7.16 -9.22
C THR A 133 -4.24 -7.26 -10.31
N ILE A 134 -3.07 -7.77 -9.97
CA ILE A 134 -2.03 -8.11 -10.94
C ILE A 134 -1.67 -9.58 -10.74
N VAL A 135 -1.79 -10.35 -11.82
CA VAL A 135 -1.35 -11.76 -11.86
C VAL A 135 0.08 -11.82 -12.38
N ARG A 136 0.92 -12.48 -11.63
CA ARG A 136 2.33 -12.67 -11.98
C ARG A 136 2.73 -14.14 -11.89
N ARG A 137 3.78 -14.51 -12.60
CA ARG A 137 4.35 -15.85 -12.53
C ARG A 137 5.56 -15.83 -11.60
N ASP A 138 5.61 -16.71 -10.61
CA ASP A 138 6.83 -16.89 -9.82
C ASP A 138 7.88 -17.63 -10.66
N GLY A 139 9.01 -16.98 -10.91
CA GLY A 139 10.10 -17.52 -11.72
C GLY A 139 10.79 -18.76 -11.12
N GLU A 140 10.63 -19.03 -9.82
CA GLU A 140 11.19 -20.21 -9.17
C GLU A 140 10.22 -21.41 -9.23
N SER A 141 8.97 -21.22 -8.82
CA SER A 141 7.97 -22.30 -8.79
C SER A 141 7.22 -22.49 -10.12
N GLY A 142 7.22 -21.47 -10.98
CA GLY A 142 6.43 -21.42 -12.21
C GLY A 142 4.93 -21.16 -11.98
N ARG A 143 4.47 -21.09 -10.72
CA ARG A 143 3.07 -20.86 -10.37
C ARG A 143 2.64 -19.43 -10.67
N GLN A 144 1.36 -19.26 -10.96
CA GLN A 144 0.76 -17.95 -11.08
C GLN A 144 0.23 -17.50 -9.73
N ILE A 145 0.41 -16.21 -9.43
CA ILE A 145 -0.02 -15.61 -8.17
C ILE A 145 -0.74 -14.31 -8.50
N ALA A 146 -1.99 -14.20 -8.06
CA ALA A 146 -2.73 -12.95 -8.06
C ALA A 146 -2.35 -12.16 -6.80
N PHE A 147 -1.89 -10.94 -7.00
CA PHE A 147 -1.66 -9.95 -5.97
C PHE A 147 -2.79 -8.94 -6.04
N VAL A 148 -3.49 -8.74 -4.93
CA VAL A 148 -4.70 -7.90 -4.88
C VAL A 148 -4.51 -6.83 -3.81
N LYS A 149 -4.82 -5.57 -4.15
CA LYS A 149 -4.90 -4.48 -3.18
C LYS A 149 -6.22 -3.73 -3.35
N GLY A 150 -6.78 -3.25 -2.26
CA GLY A 150 -8.06 -2.53 -2.32
C GLY A 150 -8.60 -2.09 -0.96
N ALA A 151 -9.87 -1.68 -0.94
CA ALA A 151 -10.56 -1.35 0.28
C ALA A 151 -10.65 -2.57 1.21
N PRO A 152 -10.25 -2.43 2.50
CA PRO A 152 -10.12 -3.58 3.40
C PRO A 152 -11.42 -4.37 3.58
N ASP A 153 -12.55 -3.67 3.70
CA ASP A 153 -13.88 -4.26 3.87
C ASP A 153 -14.29 -5.13 2.67
N ILE A 154 -14.05 -4.63 1.46
CA ILE A 154 -14.32 -5.36 0.23
C ILE A 154 -13.39 -6.57 0.09
N LEU A 155 -12.11 -6.35 0.35
CA LEU A 155 -11.10 -7.38 0.16
C LEU A 155 -11.28 -8.55 1.13
N LEU A 156 -11.62 -8.28 2.40
CA LEU A 156 -11.89 -9.30 3.40
C LEU A 156 -13.06 -10.21 3.04
N GLY A 157 -14.10 -9.66 2.39
CA GLY A 157 -15.22 -10.46 1.88
C GLY A 157 -14.85 -11.46 0.76
N LEU A 158 -13.68 -11.32 0.15
CA LEU A 158 -13.15 -12.20 -0.90
C LEU A 158 -12.12 -13.20 -0.35
N CYS A 159 -11.70 -13.05 0.92
CA CYS A 159 -10.69 -13.90 1.53
C CYS A 159 -11.30 -15.13 2.18
N ALA A 160 -10.72 -16.29 1.90
CA ALA A 160 -10.99 -17.55 2.59
C ALA A 160 -9.91 -17.87 3.64
N GLY A 161 -8.72 -17.28 3.49
CA GLY A 161 -7.57 -17.52 4.36
C GLY A 161 -6.90 -16.23 4.84
N ILE A 162 -6.01 -16.40 5.80
CA ILE A 162 -5.12 -15.39 6.33
C ILE A 162 -3.69 -15.92 6.43
N LEU A 163 -2.70 -15.09 6.14
CA LEU A 163 -1.29 -15.40 6.36
C LEU A 163 -0.97 -15.29 7.86
N ASP A 164 -0.42 -16.34 8.44
CA ASP A 164 -0.04 -16.40 9.85
C ASP A 164 1.28 -17.17 10.00
N GLY A 165 2.34 -16.47 10.38
CA GLY A 165 3.68 -17.05 10.54
C GLY A 165 4.28 -17.66 9.27
N GLY A 166 4.01 -17.08 8.11
CA GLY A 166 4.50 -17.54 6.81
C GLY A 166 3.66 -18.63 6.13
N ALA A 167 2.56 -19.08 6.75
CA ALA A 167 1.64 -20.07 6.21
C ALA A 167 0.20 -19.53 6.12
N ALA A 168 -0.52 -19.93 5.09
CA ALA A 168 -1.94 -19.62 4.97
C ALA A 168 -2.76 -20.60 5.84
N ARG A 169 -3.72 -20.05 6.60
CA ARG A 169 -4.75 -20.82 7.31
C ARG A 169 -6.14 -20.24 7.06
N PRO A 170 -7.20 -20.99 7.36
CA PRO A 170 -8.56 -20.46 7.27
C PRO A 170 -8.73 -19.15 8.06
N LEU A 171 -9.44 -18.20 7.47
CA LEU A 171 -9.81 -16.93 8.09
C LEU A 171 -10.98 -17.17 9.05
N THR A 172 -10.87 -16.71 10.28
CA THR A 172 -11.90 -16.89 11.32
C THR A 172 -12.65 -15.58 11.59
N GLU A 173 -13.81 -15.66 12.26
CA GLU A 173 -14.56 -14.48 12.72
C GLU A 173 -13.76 -13.62 13.71
N GLU A 174 -12.90 -14.23 14.51
CA GLU A 174 -11.99 -13.52 15.41
C GLU A 174 -10.96 -12.69 14.62
N ASP A 175 -10.40 -13.27 13.55
CA ASP A 175 -9.49 -12.55 12.66
C ASP A 175 -10.19 -11.37 11.98
N LEU A 176 -11.41 -11.58 11.46
CA LEU A 176 -12.19 -10.53 10.82
C LEU A 176 -12.46 -9.39 11.79
N SER A 177 -12.88 -9.69 13.01
CA SER A 177 -13.14 -8.70 14.06
C SER A 177 -11.88 -7.94 14.44
N GLY A 178 -10.74 -8.63 14.61
CA GLY A 178 -9.46 -8.02 14.94
C GLY A 178 -8.94 -7.10 13.82
N ILE A 179 -9.07 -7.53 12.56
CA ILE A 179 -8.67 -6.72 11.40
C ILE A 179 -9.56 -5.48 11.29
N ALA A 180 -10.88 -5.62 11.47
CA ALA A 180 -11.82 -4.52 11.42
C ALA A 180 -11.53 -3.47 12.51
N GLU A 181 -11.20 -3.90 13.75
CA GLU A 181 -10.80 -3.02 14.84
C GLU A 181 -9.51 -2.24 14.49
N VAL A 182 -8.49 -2.92 13.96
CA VAL A 182 -7.25 -2.27 13.54
C VAL A 182 -7.51 -1.28 12.42
N ASN A 183 -8.30 -1.65 11.41
CA ASN A 183 -8.69 -0.78 10.31
C ASN A 183 -9.40 0.49 10.82
N GLY A 184 -10.35 0.34 11.75
CA GLY A 184 -11.04 1.46 12.39
C GLY A 184 -10.06 2.40 13.10
N ARG A 185 -9.19 1.87 13.96
CA ARG A 185 -8.19 2.67 14.69
C ARG A 185 -7.22 3.43 13.76
N LEU A 186 -6.84 2.84 12.63
CA LEU A 186 -5.97 3.50 11.64
C LEU A 186 -6.74 4.59 10.89
N SER A 187 -8.00 4.34 10.54
CA SER A 187 -8.87 5.30 9.87
C SER A 187 -9.20 6.51 10.76
N ASP A 188 -9.41 6.30 12.05
CA ASP A 188 -9.62 7.37 13.05
C ASP A 188 -8.42 8.33 13.18
N GLN A 189 -7.22 7.86 12.80
CA GLN A 189 -6.00 8.68 12.69
C GLN A 189 -5.89 9.41 11.34
N ALA A 190 -6.96 9.48 10.56
CA ALA A 190 -7.00 10.05 9.21
C ALA A 190 -5.99 9.39 8.25
N LEU A 191 -5.68 8.11 8.44
CA LEU A 191 -4.88 7.33 7.53
C LEU A 191 -5.77 6.68 6.47
N ARG A 192 -5.32 6.70 5.22
CA ARG A 192 -5.90 5.88 4.17
C ARG A 192 -5.40 4.45 4.34
N VAL A 193 -6.30 3.50 4.53
CA VAL A 193 -5.94 2.09 4.72
C VAL A 193 -6.24 1.30 3.46
N LEU A 194 -5.27 0.50 3.03
CA LEU A 194 -5.39 -0.48 1.95
C LEU A 194 -5.23 -1.88 2.53
N GLY A 195 -6.10 -2.79 2.12
CA GLY A 195 -5.91 -4.23 2.30
C GLY A 195 -5.03 -4.80 1.20
N VAL A 196 -4.26 -5.83 1.54
CA VAL A 196 -3.43 -6.60 0.62
C VAL A 196 -3.74 -8.08 0.81
N ALA A 197 -3.97 -8.78 -0.30
CA ALA A 197 -4.23 -10.21 -0.32
C ALA A 197 -3.57 -10.86 -1.53
N VAL A 198 -3.44 -12.18 -1.50
CA VAL A 198 -2.88 -12.96 -2.59
C VAL A 198 -3.71 -14.23 -2.83
N ARG A 199 -3.59 -14.77 -4.04
CA ARG A 199 -4.03 -16.13 -4.34
C ARG A 199 -3.01 -16.80 -5.23
N GLU A 200 -2.52 -17.94 -4.80
CA GLU A 200 -1.66 -18.82 -5.57
C GLU A 200 -2.51 -19.85 -6.33
N PHE A 201 -2.18 -20.10 -7.59
CA PHE A 201 -2.88 -21.07 -8.44
C PHE A 201 -2.00 -22.29 -8.66
N ASP A 202 -2.55 -23.48 -8.34
CA ASP A 202 -1.87 -24.76 -8.58
C ASP A 202 -1.77 -25.11 -10.07
N ALA A 203 -2.70 -24.58 -10.88
CA ALA A 203 -2.71 -24.68 -12.32
C ALA A 203 -3.05 -23.31 -12.92
N GLU A 204 -2.80 -23.12 -14.21
CA GLU A 204 -3.18 -21.90 -14.92
C GLU A 204 -4.70 -21.67 -14.78
N PRO A 205 -5.17 -20.48 -14.35
CA PRO A 205 -6.58 -20.21 -14.23
C PRO A 205 -7.25 -20.29 -15.61
N PRO A 206 -8.51 -20.73 -15.68
CA PRO A 206 -9.21 -20.95 -16.96
C PRO A 206 -9.45 -19.64 -17.72
N ASP A 207 -9.51 -18.53 -16.99
CA ASP A 207 -9.63 -17.17 -17.50
C ASP A 207 -9.07 -16.18 -16.48
N PHE A 208 -8.95 -14.92 -16.87
CA PHE A 208 -8.51 -13.81 -16.00
C PHE A 208 -9.67 -12.89 -15.62
N ASP A 209 -10.89 -13.39 -15.60
CA ASP A 209 -12.02 -12.63 -15.08
C ASP A 209 -11.83 -12.37 -13.57
N SER A 210 -12.24 -11.18 -13.14
CA SER A 210 -12.13 -10.78 -11.73
C SER A 210 -12.90 -11.74 -10.80
N SER A 211 -14.03 -12.27 -11.23
CA SER A 211 -14.82 -13.25 -10.45
C SER A 211 -14.08 -14.57 -10.22
N THR A 212 -13.24 -14.98 -11.17
CA THR A 212 -12.41 -16.18 -11.08
C THR A 212 -11.15 -15.94 -10.26
N ILE A 213 -10.46 -14.83 -10.52
CA ILE A 213 -9.15 -14.53 -9.94
C ILE A 213 -9.28 -14.05 -8.50
N GLU A 214 -10.28 -13.23 -8.20
CA GLU A 214 -10.42 -12.51 -6.92
C GLU A 214 -11.25 -13.26 -5.87
N ALA A 215 -11.49 -14.55 -6.03
CA ALA A 215 -12.21 -15.39 -5.08
C ALA A 215 -11.24 -16.27 -4.27
N GLY A 216 -11.57 -16.53 -2.99
CA GLY A 216 -10.79 -17.43 -2.15
C GLY A 216 -9.37 -16.92 -1.86
N LEU A 217 -9.21 -15.60 -1.70
CA LEU A 217 -7.94 -14.96 -1.42
C LEU A 217 -7.41 -15.32 -0.03
N THR A 218 -6.11 -15.20 0.15
CA THR A 218 -5.44 -15.19 1.46
C THR A 218 -5.12 -13.75 1.82
N PHE A 219 -5.73 -13.24 2.89
CA PHE A 219 -5.43 -11.92 3.43
C PHE A 219 -4.01 -11.88 3.98
N ILE A 220 -3.24 -10.87 3.60
CA ILE A 220 -1.84 -10.69 4.07
C ILE A 220 -1.76 -9.61 5.13
N GLY A 221 -2.41 -8.45 4.91
CA GLY A 221 -2.31 -7.35 5.86
C GLY A 221 -2.99 -6.06 5.40
N LEU A 222 -2.82 -5.03 6.24
CA LEU A 222 -3.25 -3.66 5.97
C LEU A 222 -2.02 -2.76 5.83
N VAL A 223 -2.09 -1.81 4.91
CA VAL A 223 -1.09 -0.74 4.77
C VAL A 223 -1.76 0.62 4.99
N ALA A 224 -1.30 1.36 5.99
CA ALA A 224 -1.86 2.64 6.37
C ALA A 224 -0.96 3.79 5.89
N ILE A 225 -1.55 4.72 5.16
CA ILE A 225 -0.87 5.77 4.40
C ILE A 225 -1.40 7.13 4.84
N VAL A 226 -0.50 8.09 5.06
CA VAL A 226 -0.85 9.50 5.30
C VAL A 226 -0.59 10.31 4.04
N VAL A 227 -1.48 11.28 3.78
CA VAL A 227 -1.21 12.36 2.83
C VAL A 227 -0.34 13.39 3.54
N SER A 228 0.86 13.65 3.04
CA SER A 228 1.76 14.65 3.63
C SER A 228 1.19 16.05 3.44
N ILE A 229 0.70 16.64 4.53
CA ILE A 229 0.27 18.04 4.58
C ILE A 229 1.53 18.87 4.83
N MET A 230 1.82 19.84 3.98
CA MET A 230 2.76 20.89 4.37
C MET A 230 2.14 21.64 5.55
N ALA A 231 2.80 21.63 6.70
CA ALA A 231 2.59 22.66 7.69
C ALA A 231 3.08 23.97 7.06
N ALA A 232 2.22 24.67 6.34
CA ALA A 232 2.42 26.09 6.08
C ALA A 232 2.37 26.75 7.45
N ALA A 233 3.53 27.09 8.02
CA ALA A 233 3.60 28.03 9.10
C ALA A 233 3.05 29.34 8.53
N LEU A 234 1.76 29.63 8.80
CA LEU A 234 1.20 30.93 8.60
C LEU A 234 1.86 31.81 9.69
N VAL A 235 2.97 32.46 9.36
CA VAL A 235 3.48 33.58 10.14
C VAL A 235 2.56 34.74 9.79
N LEU A 236 1.60 35.02 10.65
CA LEU A 236 0.84 36.26 10.69
C LEU A 236 1.72 37.38 11.26
#